data_49ecd5a1addd35ad6fcd95b92553dd91
#
_entry.id   49ecd5a1addd35ad6fcd95b92553dd91
#
_cell.length_a   1.000
_cell.length_b   1.000
_cell.length_c   1.000
_cell.angle_alpha   90.00
_cell.angle_beta   90.00
_cell.angle_gamma   90.00
#
_symmetry.space_group_name_H-M   'P 1'
#
loop_
_entity.id
_entity.type
_entity.pdbx_description
1 polymer ?
#
loop_
_entity_poly.entity_id
_entity_poly.type
_entity_poly.pdbx_seq_one_letter_code
_entity_poly.pdbx_strand_id
1 'polypeptide(L)'
;MERHTCRPDVSPLKQMIMKRVKHLLLASCLLPTFLGAQGVASASFLEITPDAQSAGMAGTGLAITDNGSTAIFHNASTIAFSQDVMGASYSYADINKDFGMHSASLFYRIGREGKHGFSVGFRHYKDADFHWQDGAEDHARAWNVEAAYFRNVAKNLSLSLTLRYLQAKAYKDADSKGSVSVDLGASYHRSMGILDEMASWTIGFQAANLGSKLDGQKLPARLGLGGAIDLPFSMDNRV
;
A
#
# COMPACT_ATOMS: atom_id res chain seq x y z
N MET A 1 22.80 17.83 52.65
CA MET A 1 22.89 18.45 51.32
C MET A 1 21.99 17.66 50.39
N GLU A 2 20.68 17.91 50.46
CA GLU A 2 19.65 17.21 49.67
C GLU A 2 19.53 17.83 48.28
N ARG A 3 19.74 17.04 47.25
CA ARG A 3 19.51 17.47 45.88
C ARG A 3 18.02 17.26 45.56
N HIS A 4 17.26 18.34 45.55
CA HIS A 4 15.93 18.36 44.95
C HIS A 4 16.05 18.20 43.42
N THR A 5 15.72 16.99 42.94
CA THR A 5 15.51 16.75 41.50
C THR A 5 14.13 17.32 41.13
N CYS A 6 14.14 18.49 40.50
CA CYS A 6 12.95 19.10 39.92
C CYS A 6 12.53 18.25 38.70
N ARG A 7 11.48 17.45 38.81
CA ARG A 7 10.84 16.83 37.66
C ARG A 7 10.01 17.89 36.96
N PRO A 8 10.15 18.08 35.65
CA PRO A 8 9.30 19.03 34.92
C PRO A 8 7.84 18.56 34.99
N ASP A 9 7.01 19.45 35.51
CA ASP A 9 5.56 19.23 35.62
C ASP A 9 4.96 19.19 34.22
N VAL A 10 4.55 17.98 33.78
CA VAL A 10 3.94 17.78 32.49
C VAL A 10 2.55 18.40 32.52
N SER A 11 2.34 19.51 31.83
CA SER A 11 1.09 20.27 31.84
C SER A 11 -0.14 19.36 31.70
N PRO A 12 -1.23 19.64 32.44
CA PRO A 12 -2.46 18.81 32.43
C PRO A 12 -3.03 18.61 31.02
N LEU A 13 -2.76 19.53 30.11
CA LEU A 13 -3.13 19.43 28.71
C LEU A 13 -2.40 18.26 27.99
N LYS A 14 -1.10 18.06 28.27
CA LYS A 14 -0.30 16.95 27.73
C LYS A 14 -0.79 15.58 28.22
N GLN A 15 -1.20 15.52 29.48
CA GLN A 15 -1.78 14.27 30.04
C GLN A 15 -3.15 13.95 29.44
N MET A 16 -3.98 14.95 29.18
CA MET A 16 -5.30 14.81 28.58
C MET A 16 -5.19 14.35 27.11
N ILE A 17 -4.25 14.93 26.36
CA ILE A 17 -3.97 14.53 24.97
C ILE A 17 -3.46 13.08 24.91
N MET A 18 -2.50 12.72 25.76
CA MET A 18 -1.98 11.35 25.82
C MET A 18 -3.06 10.31 26.19
N LYS A 19 -3.96 10.63 27.10
CA LYS A 19 -5.09 9.74 27.44
C LYS A 19 -6.02 9.55 26.24
N ARG A 20 -6.38 10.60 25.52
CA ARG A 20 -7.26 10.52 24.33
C ARG A 20 -6.59 9.75 23.20
N VAL A 21 -5.30 9.95 22.95
CA VAL A 21 -4.53 9.21 21.94
C VAL A 21 -4.45 7.73 22.28
N LYS A 22 -4.24 7.35 23.55
CA LYS A 22 -4.27 5.95 24.01
C LYS A 22 -5.62 5.29 23.75
N HIS A 23 -6.72 5.97 24.03
CA HIS A 23 -8.06 5.40 23.78
C HIS A 23 -8.38 5.28 22.29
N LEU A 24 -7.89 6.21 21.46
CA LEU A 24 -8.02 6.13 20.00
C LEU A 24 -7.22 4.95 19.43
N LEU A 25 -5.98 4.72 19.90
CA LEU A 25 -5.14 3.58 19.53
C LEU A 25 -5.75 2.25 19.98
N LEU A 26 -6.31 2.18 21.18
CA LEU A 26 -7.02 0.97 21.66
C LEU A 26 -8.28 0.69 20.83
N ALA A 27 -9.04 1.72 20.48
CA ALA A 27 -10.23 1.59 19.65
C ALA A 27 -9.91 1.13 18.23
N SER A 28 -8.76 1.55 17.65
CA SER A 28 -8.32 1.11 16.33
C SER A 28 -7.90 -0.35 16.29
N CYS A 29 -7.40 -0.91 17.39
CA CYS A 29 -7.07 -2.33 17.51
C CYS A 29 -8.30 -3.26 17.60
N LEU A 30 -9.48 -2.73 17.91
CA LEU A 30 -10.73 -3.51 18.05
C LEU A 30 -11.58 -3.56 16.77
N LEU A 31 -11.18 -2.86 15.70
CA LEU A 31 -11.93 -2.76 14.43
C LEU A 31 -11.75 -3.92 13.41
N PRO A 32 -10.81 -4.87 13.52
CA PRO A 32 -10.58 -5.84 12.44
C PRO A 32 -11.54 -7.04 12.40
N THR A 33 -12.56 -7.12 13.22
CA THR A 33 -13.32 -8.38 13.39
C THR A 33 -14.53 -8.57 12.47
N PHE A 34 -14.79 -7.67 11.52
CA PHE A 34 -15.96 -7.76 10.63
C PHE A 34 -15.65 -8.03 9.15
N LEU A 35 -14.47 -8.49 8.81
CA LEU A 35 -14.19 -8.95 7.44
C LEU A 35 -14.69 -10.38 7.30
N GLY A 36 -15.88 -10.50 6.75
CA GLY A 36 -16.55 -11.77 6.49
C GLY A 36 -15.70 -12.71 5.64
N ALA A 37 -15.96 -14.00 5.79
CA ALA A 37 -15.30 -15.11 5.12
C ALA A 37 -15.04 -14.79 3.65
N GLN A 38 -13.78 -14.76 3.28
CA GLN A 38 -13.34 -14.65 1.90
C GLN A 38 -13.78 -15.93 1.20
N GLY A 39 -14.68 -15.79 0.23
CA GLY A 39 -14.97 -16.85 -0.71
C GLY A 39 -13.69 -17.23 -1.48
N VAL A 40 -13.65 -18.42 -2.05
CA VAL A 40 -12.56 -18.87 -2.91
C VAL A 40 -12.42 -17.86 -4.07
N ALA A 41 -11.36 -17.05 -4.03
CA ALA A 41 -11.04 -16.10 -5.08
C ALA A 41 -9.89 -16.62 -5.92
N SER A 42 -9.94 -16.37 -7.23
CA SER A 42 -8.80 -16.59 -8.10
C SER A 42 -7.78 -15.47 -7.95
N ALA A 43 -6.54 -15.74 -8.36
CA ALA A 43 -5.48 -14.72 -8.35
C ALA A 43 -5.14 -14.13 -6.96
N SER A 44 -5.09 -14.96 -5.92
CA SER A 44 -4.69 -14.57 -4.56
C SER A 44 -3.29 -13.89 -4.51
N PHE A 45 -2.44 -14.15 -5.50
CA PHE A 45 -1.14 -13.48 -5.65
C PHE A 45 -1.26 -11.94 -5.76
N LEU A 46 -2.42 -11.39 -6.13
CA LEU A 46 -2.65 -9.95 -6.16
C LEU A 46 -2.66 -9.32 -4.74
N GLU A 47 -2.87 -10.13 -3.72
CA GLU A 47 -2.89 -9.68 -2.32
C GLU A 47 -1.50 -9.66 -1.67
N ILE A 48 -0.49 -10.20 -2.36
CA ILE A 48 0.89 -10.19 -1.87
C ILE A 48 1.44 -8.77 -1.95
N THR A 49 1.99 -8.30 -0.84
CA THR A 49 2.61 -6.98 -0.73
C THR A 49 3.91 -6.93 -1.54
N PRO A 50 4.03 -6.05 -2.54
CA PRO A 50 5.14 -6.08 -3.49
C PRO A 50 6.39 -5.32 -3.04
N ASP A 51 6.34 -4.58 -1.95
CA ASP A 51 7.45 -3.75 -1.49
C ASP A 51 7.82 -4.01 -0.03
N ALA A 52 9.11 -3.82 0.29
CA ALA A 52 9.65 -4.12 1.60
C ALA A 52 9.12 -3.19 2.72
N GLN A 53 8.82 -1.92 2.39
CA GLN A 53 8.29 -0.97 3.37
C GLN A 53 6.92 -1.41 3.85
N SER A 54 5.99 -1.64 2.92
CA SER A 54 4.64 -2.08 3.28
C SER A 54 4.64 -3.47 3.89
N ALA A 55 5.51 -4.38 3.42
CA ALA A 55 5.67 -5.71 4.02
C ALA A 55 6.14 -5.62 5.48
N GLY A 56 7.12 -4.77 5.77
CA GLY A 56 7.60 -4.51 7.14
C GLY A 56 6.53 -3.89 8.06
N MET A 57 5.55 -3.21 7.49
CA MET A 57 4.40 -2.63 8.19
C MET A 57 3.14 -3.53 8.12
N ALA A 58 3.31 -4.84 7.96
CA ALA A 58 2.22 -5.81 7.87
C ALA A 58 1.22 -5.54 6.73
N GLY A 59 1.70 -5.08 5.58
CA GLY A 59 0.88 -4.82 4.39
C GLY A 59 0.13 -3.48 4.43
N THR A 60 0.42 -2.59 5.36
CA THR A 60 -0.20 -1.26 5.43
C THR A 60 0.46 -0.31 4.43
N GLY A 61 -0.26 0.16 3.42
CA GLY A 61 0.25 1.06 2.39
C GLY A 61 -0.78 2.08 1.91
N LEU A 62 -2.02 1.98 2.38
CA LEU A 62 -3.16 2.74 1.82
C LEU A 62 -3.11 4.25 2.06
N ALA A 63 -2.35 4.70 3.06
CA ALA A 63 -2.27 6.10 3.46
C ALA A 63 -0.82 6.65 3.48
N ILE A 64 0.16 5.88 3.01
CA ILE A 64 1.56 6.28 2.97
C ILE A 64 1.79 7.23 1.80
N THR A 65 2.42 8.37 2.05
CA THR A 65 2.66 9.43 1.06
C THR A 65 4.13 9.62 0.70
N ASP A 66 5.05 9.11 1.50
CA ASP A 66 6.50 9.24 1.33
C ASP A 66 7.09 8.25 0.31
N ASN A 67 6.35 7.20 -0.06
CA ASN A 67 6.78 6.21 -1.04
C ASN A 67 5.88 6.20 -2.29
N GLY A 68 5.90 7.31 -3.04
CA GLY A 68 5.10 7.44 -4.27
C GLY A 68 5.40 6.37 -5.32
N SER A 69 6.62 5.84 -5.35
CA SER A 69 7.02 4.86 -6.38
C SER A 69 6.31 3.52 -6.25
N THR A 70 5.97 3.05 -5.05
CA THR A 70 5.25 1.79 -4.83
C THR A 70 3.74 1.96 -4.60
N ALA A 71 3.28 3.20 -4.47
CA ALA A 71 1.89 3.52 -4.13
C ALA A 71 0.86 2.99 -5.15
N ILE A 72 1.25 2.76 -6.41
CA ILE A 72 0.36 2.15 -7.43
C ILE A 72 -0.18 0.79 -6.99
N PHE A 73 0.60 0.03 -6.22
CA PHE A 73 0.23 -1.30 -5.75
C PHE A 73 -0.72 -1.28 -4.56
N HIS A 74 -0.85 -0.13 -3.88
CA HIS A 74 -1.65 0.05 -2.68
C HIS A 74 -2.78 1.04 -2.90
N ASN A 75 -2.44 2.31 -3.09
CA ASN A 75 -3.40 3.39 -3.32
C ASN A 75 -2.73 4.52 -4.10
N ALA A 76 -2.89 4.53 -5.41
CA ALA A 76 -2.24 5.51 -6.28
C ALA A 76 -2.64 6.97 -5.99
N SER A 77 -3.74 7.23 -5.25
CA SER A 77 -4.13 8.59 -4.90
C SER A 77 -3.16 9.27 -3.93
N THR A 78 -2.36 8.51 -3.16
CA THR A 78 -1.36 9.07 -2.24
C THR A 78 -0.19 9.70 -2.98
N ILE A 79 0.10 9.29 -4.22
CA ILE A 79 1.18 9.85 -5.05
C ILE A 79 1.01 11.36 -5.23
N ALA A 80 -0.22 11.85 -5.26
CA ALA A 80 -0.50 13.28 -5.40
C ALA A 80 0.05 14.14 -4.25
N PHE A 81 0.34 13.54 -3.10
CA PHE A 81 0.91 14.17 -1.91
C PHE A 81 2.40 13.87 -1.71
N SER A 82 3.00 13.03 -2.56
CA SER A 82 4.44 12.78 -2.53
C SER A 82 5.24 14.06 -2.70
N GLN A 83 6.40 14.14 -2.09
CA GLN A 83 7.33 15.26 -2.28
C GLN A 83 8.05 15.18 -3.63
N ASP A 84 8.23 13.98 -4.16
CA ASP A 84 8.93 13.75 -5.41
C ASP A 84 8.03 14.03 -6.63
N VAL A 85 8.65 14.55 -7.70
CA VAL A 85 7.99 14.77 -9.00
C VAL A 85 7.89 13.46 -9.79
N MET A 86 8.90 12.61 -9.63
CA MET A 86 8.98 11.30 -10.29
C MET A 86 9.74 10.32 -9.41
N GLY A 87 9.44 9.06 -9.56
CA GLY A 87 10.16 8.01 -8.85
C GLY A 87 9.96 6.67 -9.54
N ALA A 88 10.92 5.80 -9.34
CA ALA A 88 10.88 4.43 -9.82
C ALA A 88 11.28 3.48 -8.68
N SER A 89 10.73 2.28 -8.67
CA SER A 89 11.13 1.23 -7.75
C SER A 89 11.21 -0.11 -8.46
N TYR A 90 12.09 -0.94 -7.93
CA TYR A 90 12.16 -2.36 -8.23
C TYR A 90 12.32 -3.12 -6.92
N SER A 91 11.60 -4.21 -6.78
CA SER A 91 11.66 -5.07 -5.61
C SER A 91 11.60 -6.52 -6.04
N TYR A 92 12.38 -7.36 -5.36
CA TYR A 92 12.28 -8.80 -5.43
C TYR A 92 11.93 -9.33 -4.05
N ALA A 93 10.88 -10.12 -3.95
CA ALA A 93 10.47 -10.80 -2.74
C ALA A 93 10.63 -12.30 -2.93
N ASP A 94 11.47 -12.90 -2.09
CA ASP A 94 11.55 -14.35 -1.91
C ASP A 94 10.63 -14.72 -0.73
N ILE A 95 9.48 -15.28 -1.04
CA ILE A 95 8.42 -15.52 -0.04
C ILE A 95 8.62 -16.87 0.61
N ASN A 96 9.04 -17.85 -0.16
CA ASN A 96 9.59 -19.11 0.31
C ASN A 96 10.52 -19.67 -0.79
N LYS A 97 11.25 -20.75 -0.50
CA LYS A 97 12.32 -21.27 -1.38
C LYS A 97 12.00 -21.36 -2.88
N ASP A 98 10.71 -21.40 -3.22
CA ASP A 98 10.25 -21.73 -4.56
C ASP A 98 9.28 -20.66 -5.12
N PHE A 99 8.78 -19.76 -4.26
CA PHE A 99 7.83 -18.71 -4.64
C PHE A 99 8.50 -17.34 -4.61
N GLY A 100 8.69 -16.76 -5.78
CA GLY A 100 9.31 -15.44 -5.95
C GLY A 100 8.41 -14.45 -6.68
N MET A 101 8.53 -13.18 -6.30
CA MET A 101 7.83 -12.08 -6.95
C MET A 101 8.79 -10.96 -7.31
N HIS A 102 8.78 -10.56 -8.57
CA HIS A 102 9.41 -9.34 -9.06
C HIS A 102 8.35 -8.26 -9.19
N SER A 103 8.63 -7.06 -8.71
CA SER A 103 7.78 -5.88 -8.91
C SER A 103 8.61 -4.70 -9.36
N ALA A 104 8.07 -3.94 -10.30
CA ALA A 104 8.66 -2.70 -10.79
C ALA A 104 7.57 -1.66 -10.97
N SER A 105 7.87 -0.41 -10.64
CA SER A 105 6.92 0.68 -10.83
C SER A 105 7.61 2.00 -11.08
N LEU A 106 6.86 2.91 -11.69
CA LEU A 106 7.29 4.26 -12.05
C LEU A 106 6.09 5.19 -11.87
N PHE A 107 6.32 6.41 -11.37
CA PHE A 107 5.32 7.46 -11.41
C PHE A 107 5.91 8.78 -11.92
N TYR A 108 5.03 9.63 -12.44
CA TYR A 108 5.36 10.99 -12.83
C TYR A 108 4.20 11.93 -12.53
N ARG A 109 4.49 13.02 -11.80
CA ARG A 109 3.54 14.09 -11.48
C ARG A 109 3.68 15.22 -12.49
N ILE A 110 2.56 15.64 -13.08
CA ILE A 110 2.52 16.62 -14.17
C ILE A 110 2.27 18.01 -13.64
N GLY A 111 3.04 18.99 -14.16
CA GLY A 111 2.89 20.39 -13.88
C GLY A 111 3.60 20.85 -12.61
N ARG A 112 3.81 22.19 -12.48
CA ARG A 112 4.53 22.82 -11.36
C ARG A 112 3.92 22.53 -10.00
N GLU A 113 2.60 22.35 -9.94
CA GLU A 113 1.89 22.07 -8.70
C GLU A 113 1.69 20.57 -8.46
N GLY A 114 2.07 19.70 -9.43
CA GLY A 114 1.98 18.24 -9.30
C GLY A 114 0.58 17.70 -8.97
N LYS A 115 -0.47 18.44 -9.38
CA LYS A 115 -1.85 18.13 -8.99
C LYS A 115 -2.41 16.86 -9.63
N HIS A 116 -1.77 16.35 -10.67
CA HIS A 116 -2.16 15.11 -11.31
C HIS A 116 -0.92 14.40 -11.90
N GLY A 117 -1.09 13.16 -12.26
CA GLY A 117 -0.02 12.39 -12.87
C GLY A 117 -0.44 10.95 -13.19
N PHE A 118 0.54 10.20 -13.61
CA PHE A 118 0.39 8.81 -14.00
C PHE A 118 1.39 7.94 -13.23
N SER A 119 1.01 6.71 -13.05
CA SER A 119 1.91 5.67 -12.56
C SER A 119 1.70 4.40 -13.35
N VAL A 120 2.75 3.62 -13.54
CA VAL A 120 2.71 2.30 -14.15
C VAL A 120 3.40 1.31 -13.22
N GLY A 121 2.88 0.08 -13.19
CA GLY A 121 3.41 -1.00 -12.38
C GLY A 121 3.41 -2.30 -13.14
N PHE A 122 4.35 -3.14 -12.79
CA PHE A 122 4.49 -4.51 -13.31
C PHE A 122 4.81 -5.45 -12.15
N ARG A 123 4.16 -6.61 -12.12
CA ARG A 123 4.49 -7.70 -11.19
C ARG A 123 4.56 -9.00 -11.95
N HIS A 124 5.54 -9.80 -11.62
CA HIS A 124 5.72 -11.16 -12.13
C HIS A 124 5.89 -12.12 -10.95
N TYR A 125 5.16 -13.20 -11.00
CA TYR A 125 5.12 -14.24 -9.98
C TYR A 125 5.58 -15.54 -10.58
N LYS A 126 6.46 -16.23 -9.87
CA LYS A 126 6.80 -17.63 -10.11
C LYS A 126 6.44 -18.41 -8.85
N ASP A 127 5.64 -19.45 -8.99
CA ASP A 127 5.30 -20.35 -7.89
C ASP A 127 6.34 -21.47 -7.80
N ALA A 128 6.27 -22.24 -6.71
CA ALA A 128 7.09 -23.41 -6.48
C ALA A 128 7.08 -24.39 -7.65
N ASP A 129 8.24 -24.95 -7.92
CA ASP A 129 8.32 -26.06 -8.86
C ASP A 129 7.65 -27.28 -8.23
N PHE A 130 6.71 -27.88 -8.94
CA PHE A 130 6.06 -29.13 -8.52
C PHE A 130 6.41 -30.26 -9.48
N HIS A 131 6.52 -31.46 -8.93
CA HIS A 131 6.92 -32.63 -9.68
C HIS A 131 5.69 -33.48 -9.97
N TRP A 132 5.47 -33.78 -11.24
CA TRP A 132 4.47 -34.74 -11.66
C TRP A 132 4.91 -36.18 -11.34
N GLN A 133 3.99 -37.12 -11.32
CA GLN A 133 4.30 -38.54 -11.07
C GLN A 133 5.23 -39.17 -12.12
N ASP A 134 5.29 -38.57 -13.30
CA ASP A 134 6.21 -38.93 -14.38
C ASP A 134 7.61 -38.32 -14.24
N GLY A 135 7.88 -37.57 -13.19
CA GLY A 135 9.14 -36.91 -12.94
C GLY A 135 9.30 -35.55 -13.65
N ALA A 136 8.28 -35.06 -14.38
CA ALA A 136 8.32 -33.75 -15.00
C ALA A 136 8.19 -32.63 -13.93
N GLU A 137 9.06 -31.64 -14.03
CA GLU A 137 8.99 -30.43 -13.20
C GLU A 137 8.16 -29.36 -13.90
N ASP A 138 7.29 -28.71 -13.15
CA ASP A 138 6.44 -27.63 -13.66
C ASP A 138 6.17 -26.59 -12.56
N HIS A 139 5.74 -25.40 -12.95
CA HIS A 139 5.40 -24.32 -12.01
C HIS A 139 4.33 -23.39 -12.59
N ALA A 140 3.51 -22.87 -11.71
CA ALA A 140 2.56 -21.82 -12.07
C ALA A 140 3.27 -20.48 -12.26
N ARG A 141 2.77 -19.68 -13.17
CA ARG A 141 3.27 -18.32 -13.45
C ARG A 141 2.12 -17.36 -13.57
N ALA A 142 2.32 -16.17 -13.08
CA ALA A 142 1.39 -15.08 -13.29
C ALA A 142 2.15 -13.77 -13.46
N TRP A 143 1.55 -12.85 -14.19
CA TRP A 143 2.05 -11.49 -14.30
C TRP A 143 0.89 -10.51 -14.44
N ASN A 144 1.12 -9.28 -14.04
CA ASN A 144 0.17 -8.20 -14.29
C ASN A 144 0.88 -6.89 -14.61
N VAL A 145 0.20 -6.08 -15.41
CA VAL A 145 0.55 -4.68 -15.70
C VAL A 145 -0.56 -3.79 -15.18
N GLU A 146 -0.17 -2.70 -14.57
CA GLU A 146 -1.07 -1.71 -13.98
C GLU A 146 -0.75 -0.32 -14.54
N ALA A 147 -1.78 0.47 -14.79
CA ALA A 147 -1.66 1.87 -15.15
C ALA A 147 -2.64 2.68 -14.30
N ALA A 148 -2.15 3.69 -13.61
CA ALA A 148 -2.92 4.55 -12.74
C ALA A 148 -2.88 6.00 -13.20
N TYR A 149 -4.01 6.67 -13.10
CA TYR A 149 -4.13 8.11 -13.14
C TYR A 149 -4.58 8.60 -11.77
N PHE A 150 -3.94 9.63 -11.25
CA PHE A 150 -4.30 10.26 -9.99
C PHE A 150 -4.42 11.77 -10.15
N ARG A 151 -5.30 12.38 -9.35
CA ARG A 151 -5.54 13.83 -9.38
C ARG A 151 -5.98 14.37 -8.03
N ASN A 152 -5.41 15.51 -7.63
CA ASN A 152 -5.95 16.34 -6.57
C ASN A 152 -7.22 17.05 -7.08
N VAL A 153 -8.36 16.64 -6.54
CA VAL A 153 -9.66 17.25 -6.84
C VAL A 153 -9.97 18.42 -5.91
N ALA A 154 -9.32 18.46 -4.75
CA ALA A 154 -9.32 19.60 -3.83
C ALA A 154 -7.93 19.71 -3.18
N LYS A 155 -7.67 20.78 -2.44
CA LYS A 155 -6.38 21.07 -1.80
C LYS A 155 -5.81 19.89 -1.01
N ASN A 156 -6.67 19.15 -0.34
CA ASN A 156 -6.31 18.07 0.59
C ASN A 156 -6.87 16.69 0.16
N LEU A 157 -7.56 16.59 -0.98
CA LEU A 157 -8.23 15.39 -1.44
C LEU A 157 -7.73 15.00 -2.83
N SER A 158 -7.25 13.78 -2.94
CA SER A 158 -6.85 13.15 -4.19
C SER A 158 -7.71 11.92 -4.48
N LEU A 159 -7.96 11.69 -5.76
CA LEU A 159 -8.61 10.49 -6.27
C LEU A 159 -7.68 9.80 -7.27
N SER A 160 -7.82 8.50 -7.40
CA SER A 160 -7.12 7.71 -8.42
C SER A 160 -8.00 6.63 -9.03
N LEU A 161 -7.66 6.32 -10.27
CA LEU A 161 -8.19 5.18 -11.03
C LEU A 161 -7.00 4.36 -11.52
N THR A 162 -6.98 3.08 -11.19
CA THR A 162 -5.97 2.13 -11.68
C THR A 162 -6.64 1.08 -12.54
N LEU A 163 -6.12 0.86 -13.72
CA LEU A 163 -6.49 -0.25 -14.62
C LEU A 163 -5.41 -1.31 -14.53
N ARG A 164 -5.82 -2.57 -14.38
CA ARG A 164 -4.91 -3.72 -14.31
C ARG A 164 -5.33 -4.76 -15.32
N TYR A 165 -4.37 -5.24 -16.09
CA TYR A 165 -4.47 -6.47 -16.86
C TYR A 165 -3.59 -7.53 -16.20
N LEU A 166 -4.12 -8.71 -16.01
CA LEU A 166 -3.39 -9.83 -15.43
C LEU A 166 -3.55 -11.08 -16.29
N GLN A 167 -2.52 -11.91 -16.28
CA GLN A 167 -2.51 -13.20 -16.92
C GLN A 167 -1.90 -14.23 -16.00
N ALA A 168 -2.53 -15.39 -15.89
CA ALA A 168 -2.05 -16.51 -15.11
C ALA A 168 -2.04 -17.80 -15.93
N LYS A 169 -1.08 -18.64 -15.62
CA LYS A 169 -0.88 -19.95 -16.23
C LYS A 169 -0.59 -20.96 -15.12
N ALA A 170 -1.44 -21.97 -15.01
CA ALA A 170 -1.36 -22.91 -13.90
C ALA A 170 -0.16 -23.88 -14.00
N TYR A 171 0.22 -24.25 -15.23
CA TYR A 171 1.39 -25.09 -15.54
C TYR A 171 1.85 -24.82 -16.98
N LYS A 172 3.01 -25.34 -17.37
CA LYS A 172 3.69 -25.02 -18.64
C LYS A 172 2.81 -25.18 -19.88
N ASP A 173 2.04 -26.26 -19.94
CA ASP A 173 1.20 -26.58 -21.09
C ASP A 173 -0.26 -26.18 -20.92
N ALA A 174 -0.62 -25.54 -19.78
CA ALA A 174 -1.96 -25.00 -19.58
C ALA A 174 -2.24 -23.79 -20.48
N ASP A 175 -3.51 -23.57 -20.79
CA ASP A 175 -3.94 -22.33 -21.42
C ASP A 175 -3.73 -21.14 -20.50
N SER A 176 -3.20 -20.06 -21.06
CA SER A 176 -3.11 -18.78 -20.34
C SER A 176 -4.50 -18.18 -20.18
N LYS A 177 -4.86 -17.83 -18.95
CA LYS A 177 -6.11 -17.15 -18.62
C LYS A 177 -5.84 -15.68 -18.28
N GLY A 178 -6.58 -14.78 -18.91
CA GLY A 178 -6.44 -13.35 -18.70
C GLY A 178 -7.66 -12.74 -18.00
N SER A 179 -7.44 -11.66 -17.27
CA SER A 179 -8.50 -10.89 -16.61
C SER A 179 -8.15 -9.41 -16.55
N VAL A 180 -9.17 -8.57 -16.41
CA VAL A 180 -9.04 -7.12 -16.25
C VAL A 180 -9.68 -6.71 -14.94
N SER A 181 -9.04 -5.81 -14.21
CA SER A 181 -9.61 -5.21 -13.00
C SER A 181 -9.37 -3.71 -12.93
N VAL A 182 -10.16 -3.07 -12.09
CA VAL A 182 -10.10 -1.64 -11.80
C VAL A 182 -9.96 -1.45 -10.30
N ASP A 183 -9.09 -0.51 -9.90
CA ASP A 183 -9.03 -0.05 -8.53
C ASP A 183 -9.40 1.44 -8.48
N LEU A 184 -10.16 1.80 -7.46
CA LEU A 184 -10.54 3.18 -7.13
C LEU A 184 -9.86 3.55 -5.82
N GLY A 185 -9.12 4.65 -5.82
CA GLY A 185 -8.44 5.17 -4.64
C GLY A 185 -8.90 6.59 -4.30
N ALA A 186 -8.93 6.88 -3.00
CA ALA A 186 -9.12 8.21 -2.47
C ALA A 186 -8.19 8.44 -1.29
N SER A 187 -7.60 9.63 -1.19
CA SER A 187 -6.74 10.00 -0.05
C SER A 187 -7.00 11.43 0.36
N TYR A 188 -7.16 11.61 1.66
CA TYR A 188 -7.23 12.93 2.29
C TYR A 188 -5.98 13.15 3.13
N HIS A 189 -5.21 14.19 2.80
CA HIS A 189 -3.96 14.54 3.46
C HIS A 189 -4.02 15.93 4.04
N ARG A 190 -3.56 16.13 5.27
CA ARG A 190 -3.51 17.42 5.91
C ARG A 190 -2.29 17.59 6.80
N SER A 191 -1.55 18.68 6.59
CA SER A 191 -0.50 19.10 7.49
C SER A 191 -1.09 19.84 8.70
N MET A 192 -0.48 19.67 9.86
CA MET A 192 -0.81 20.37 11.11
C MET A 192 0.47 20.75 11.85
N GLY A 193 0.48 21.90 12.50
CA GLY A 193 1.57 22.28 13.42
C GLY A 193 1.40 21.55 14.75
N ILE A 194 2.42 20.84 15.20
CA ILE A 194 2.51 20.22 16.52
C ILE A 194 3.84 20.63 17.13
N LEU A 195 3.84 21.34 18.26
CA LEU A 195 5.06 21.70 19.00
C LEU A 195 6.13 22.41 18.14
N ASP A 196 5.72 23.41 17.35
CA ASP A 196 6.56 24.17 16.40
C ASP A 196 7.10 23.37 15.19
N GLU A 197 6.68 22.14 15.04
CA GLU A 197 7.05 21.28 13.89
C GLU A 197 5.84 20.95 13.02
N MET A 198 6.13 20.70 11.73
CA MET A 198 5.09 20.35 10.75
C MET A 198 4.85 18.84 10.76
N ALA A 199 3.79 18.42 11.42
CA ALA A 199 3.28 17.06 11.32
C ALA A 199 2.26 16.94 10.20
N SER A 200 2.01 15.73 9.71
CA SER A 200 0.93 15.48 8.77
C SER A 200 0.16 14.20 9.12
N TRP A 201 -1.07 14.13 8.64
CA TRP A 201 -1.86 12.91 8.71
C TRP A 201 -2.58 12.66 7.40
N THR A 202 -2.76 11.40 7.09
CA THR A 202 -3.39 10.94 5.85
C THR A 202 -4.41 9.86 6.17
N ILE A 203 -5.56 9.92 5.51
CA ILE A 203 -6.54 8.84 5.46
C ILE A 203 -6.63 8.38 4.02
N GLY A 204 -6.47 7.09 3.78
CA GLY A 204 -6.56 6.45 2.48
C GLY A 204 -7.71 5.45 2.43
N PHE A 205 -8.43 5.47 1.34
CA PHE A 205 -9.47 4.49 1.00
C PHE A 205 -9.18 3.88 -0.36
N GLN A 206 -9.41 2.58 -0.49
CA GLN A 206 -9.29 1.86 -1.76
C GLN A 206 -10.41 0.83 -1.91
N ALA A 207 -10.99 0.78 -3.11
CA ALA A 207 -11.76 -0.34 -3.61
C ALA A 207 -10.93 -1.02 -4.70
N ALA A 208 -10.42 -2.22 -4.45
CA ALA A 208 -9.45 -2.87 -5.30
C ALA A 208 -9.97 -4.16 -5.94
N ASN A 209 -9.36 -4.53 -7.08
CA ASN A 209 -9.63 -5.76 -7.83
C ASN A 209 -11.11 -5.88 -8.28
N LEU A 210 -11.75 -4.74 -8.56
CA LEU A 210 -13.10 -4.70 -9.12
C LEU A 210 -13.01 -5.08 -10.60
N GLY A 211 -13.47 -6.27 -10.99
CA GLY A 211 -13.26 -6.65 -12.39
C GLY A 211 -13.86 -7.96 -12.82
N SER A 212 -13.34 -8.44 -13.94
CA SER A 212 -13.78 -9.67 -14.57
C SER A 212 -13.34 -10.90 -13.76
N LYS A 213 -13.82 -12.06 -14.17
CA LYS A 213 -13.41 -13.35 -13.61
C LYS A 213 -12.11 -13.81 -14.24
N LEU A 214 -11.28 -14.50 -13.49
CA LEU A 214 -10.16 -15.27 -14.00
C LEU A 214 -10.54 -16.74 -13.94
N ASP A 215 -10.56 -17.41 -15.07
CA ASP A 215 -10.94 -18.84 -15.19
C ASP A 215 -12.27 -19.17 -14.49
N GLY A 216 -13.28 -18.34 -14.70
CA GLY A 216 -14.62 -18.52 -14.13
C GLY A 216 -14.79 -18.08 -12.67
N GLN A 217 -13.72 -17.84 -11.94
CA GLN A 217 -13.73 -17.40 -10.53
C GLN A 217 -13.56 -15.89 -10.41
N LYS A 218 -14.18 -15.30 -9.40
CA LYS A 218 -14.05 -13.85 -9.13
C LYS A 218 -12.64 -13.50 -8.66
N LEU A 219 -12.16 -12.30 -9.04
CA LEU A 219 -10.95 -11.73 -8.46
C LEU A 219 -11.17 -11.39 -6.97
N PRO A 220 -10.08 -11.29 -6.17
CA PRO A 220 -10.15 -10.95 -4.75
C PRO A 220 -10.51 -9.47 -4.56
N ALA A 221 -11.76 -9.10 -4.85
CA ALA A 221 -12.25 -7.74 -4.66
C ALA A 221 -12.23 -7.38 -3.17
N ARG A 222 -11.67 -6.22 -2.84
CA ARG A 222 -11.52 -5.77 -1.46
C ARG A 222 -11.83 -4.28 -1.31
N LEU A 223 -12.26 -3.91 -0.10
CA LEU A 223 -12.34 -2.53 0.36
C LEU A 223 -11.30 -2.36 1.46
N GLY A 224 -10.54 -1.29 1.40
CA GLY A 224 -9.51 -0.96 2.37
C GLY A 224 -9.65 0.48 2.88
N LEU A 225 -9.42 0.65 4.17
CA LEU A 225 -9.29 1.95 4.83
C LEU A 225 -8.00 1.95 5.63
N GLY A 226 -7.22 3.00 5.50
CA GLY A 226 -5.94 3.16 6.20
C GLY A 226 -5.75 4.58 6.71
N GLY A 227 -4.90 4.71 7.73
CA GLY A 227 -4.48 5.99 8.28
C GLY A 227 -2.97 6.00 8.53
N ALA A 228 -2.33 7.15 8.30
CA ALA A 228 -0.93 7.39 8.60
C ALA A 228 -0.78 8.75 9.30
N ILE A 229 0.22 8.85 10.17
CA ILE A 229 0.63 10.09 10.83
C ILE A 229 2.14 10.21 10.66
N ASP A 230 2.59 11.27 10.01
CA ASP A 230 3.99 11.63 9.90
C ASP A 230 4.33 12.63 10.99
N LEU A 231 5.26 12.25 11.84
CA LEU A 231 5.78 13.10 12.90
C LEU A 231 7.25 13.42 12.55
N PRO A 232 7.61 14.71 12.38
CA PRO A 232 9.01 15.07 12.26
C PRO A 232 9.69 14.82 13.61
N PHE A 233 10.57 13.84 13.67
CA PHE A 233 11.50 13.71 14.78
C PHE A 233 12.68 14.61 14.46
N SER A 234 12.88 15.65 15.30
CA SER A 234 14.07 16.50 15.20
C SER A 234 15.33 15.65 15.23
N MET A 235 16.06 15.62 14.12
CA MET A 235 17.36 14.95 14.01
C MET A 235 18.48 15.82 14.63
N ASP A 236 18.26 16.41 15.77
CA ASP A 236 19.26 17.22 16.47
C ASP A 236 20.18 16.37 17.36
N ASN A 237 20.26 15.09 17.11
CA ASN A 237 21.26 14.21 17.67
C ASN A 237 22.30 13.83 16.59
N ARG A 238 23.06 14.83 16.15
CA ARG A 238 24.39 14.58 15.59
C ARG A 238 25.36 14.48 16.76
N VAL A 239 25.64 13.24 17.17
CA VAL A 239 26.85 12.92 17.91
C VAL A 239 27.95 12.57 16.93
#